data_582479b52dd7f0c0dc3fc4f34d082b56
#
_entry.id   582479b52dd7f0c0dc3fc4f34d082b56
#
_cell.length_a   1.000
_cell.length_b   1.000
_cell.length_c   1.000
_cell.angle_alpha   90.00
_cell.angle_beta   90.00
_cell.angle_gamma   90.00
#
_symmetry.space_group_name_H-M   'P 1'
#
loop_
_entity.id
_entity.type
_entity.pdbx_description
1 polymer ?
#
loop_
_entity_poly.entity_id
_entity_poly.type
_entity_poly.pdbx_seq_one_letter_code
_entity_poly.pdbx_strand_id
1 'polypeptide(L)'
;MFRTLKLEYLKSLWCERGILFLVLAIILLSNPTIGKTETLNWSIGLHCKSNLPDPKLDSFFIVEEKKRFIKVALFNNDMVNFSTPPIALSITPKEFYNRPEGLTINRETLVMKWRNSKKLCYLKDIQSLEQLAQQHLFLLLKANKL
;
A
#
# COMPACT_ATOMS: atom_id res chain seq x y z
N MET A 1 28.85 62.41 -33.26
CA MET A 1 27.79 62.24 -32.26
C MET A 1 27.05 60.89 -32.38
N PHE A 2 27.67 59.85 -32.91
CA PHE A 2 27.03 58.53 -33.19
C PHE A 2 27.70 57.32 -32.51
N ARG A 3 28.66 57.51 -31.63
CA ARG A 3 29.39 56.42 -30.99
C ARG A 3 28.92 56.05 -29.56
N THR A 4 28.21 56.91 -28.89
CA THR A 4 27.76 56.69 -27.51
C THR A 4 26.47 55.89 -27.41
N LEU A 5 25.59 55.98 -28.39
CA LEU A 5 24.30 55.26 -28.41
C LEU A 5 24.44 53.72 -28.56
N LYS A 6 25.54 53.26 -29.19
CA LYS A 6 25.75 51.83 -29.44
C LYS A 6 26.22 51.05 -28.23
N LEU A 7 26.81 51.74 -27.23
CA LEU A 7 27.32 51.07 -26.01
C LEU A 7 26.21 50.86 -24.96
N GLU A 8 25.25 51.77 -24.90
CA GLU A 8 24.10 51.67 -24.01
C GLU A 8 23.19 50.53 -24.42
N TYR A 9 22.99 50.36 -25.75
CA TYR A 9 22.11 49.27 -26.28
C TYR A 9 22.69 47.87 -26.04
N LEU A 10 24.00 47.74 -26.07
CA LEU A 10 24.67 46.47 -25.76
C LEU A 10 24.62 46.12 -24.27
N LYS A 11 24.66 47.09 -23.37
CA LYS A 11 24.52 46.85 -21.92
C LYS A 11 23.11 46.38 -21.55
N SER A 12 22.07 46.92 -22.18
CA SER A 12 20.68 46.49 -21.99
C SER A 12 20.46 45.01 -22.40
N LEU A 13 21.02 44.63 -23.56
CA LEU A 13 20.90 43.24 -24.05
C LEU A 13 21.64 42.22 -23.18
N TRP A 14 22.73 42.61 -22.51
CA TRP A 14 23.47 41.73 -21.60
C TRP A 14 22.73 41.55 -20.26
N CYS A 15 22.03 42.59 -19.80
CA CYS A 15 21.25 42.51 -18.58
C CYS A 15 20.02 41.59 -18.74
N GLU A 16 19.30 41.70 -19.86
CA GLU A 16 18.17 40.83 -20.12
C GLU A 16 18.56 39.36 -20.32
N ARG A 17 19.67 39.09 -21.02
CA ARG A 17 20.15 37.70 -21.18
C ARG A 17 20.67 37.13 -19.86
N GLY A 18 21.29 37.93 -19.01
CA GLY A 18 21.74 37.50 -17.68
C GLY A 18 20.56 37.09 -16.79
N ILE A 19 19.49 37.86 -16.80
CA ILE A 19 18.29 37.57 -16.04
C ILE A 19 17.59 36.27 -16.56
N LEU A 20 17.56 36.10 -17.88
CA LEU A 20 16.97 34.88 -18.49
C LEU A 20 17.73 33.60 -18.08
N PHE A 21 19.08 33.66 -18.05
CA PHE A 21 19.89 32.54 -17.59
C PHE A 21 19.70 32.25 -16.09
N LEU A 22 19.55 33.29 -15.27
CA LEU A 22 19.35 33.16 -13.85
C LEU A 22 17.98 32.54 -13.54
N VAL A 23 16.94 32.95 -14.25
CA VAL A 23 15.58 32.37 -14.14
C VAL A 23 15.58 30.92 -14.62
N LEU A 24 16.26 30.60 -15.74
CA LEU A 24 16.37 29.23 -16.22
C LEU A 24 17.13 28.32 -15.24
N ALA A 25 18.20 28.85 -14.62
CA ALA A 25 18.96 28.12 -13.59
C ALA A 25 18.13 27.85 -12.32
N ILE A 26 17.30 28.82 -11.90
CA ILE A 26 16.39 28.63 -10.76
C ILE A 26 15.32 27.59 -11.08
N ILE A 27 14.77 27.58 -12.30
CA ILE A 27 13.79 26.57 -12.72
C ILE A 27 14.41 25.17 -12.79
N LEU A 28 15.68 25.05 -13.19
CA LEU A 28 16.40 23.78 -13.22
C LEU A 28 16.80 23.28 -11.82
N LEU A 29 17.00 24.19 -10.86
CA LEU A 29 17.30 23.85 -9.47
C LEU A 29 16.05 23.60 -8.63
N SER A 30 14.90 24.11 -9.06
CA SER A 30 13.61 23.87 -8.42
C SER A 30 12.85 22.66 -8.98
N ASN A 31 13.49 21.84 -9.82
CA ASN A 31 12.90 20.53 -10.11
C ASN A 31 12.78 19.80 -8.77
N PRO A 32 11.54 19.52 -8.33
CA PRO A 32 11.36 18.69 -7.15
C PRO A 32 12.12 17.41 -7.46
N THR A 33 13.06 17.08 -6.61
CA THR A 33 13.73 15.79 -6.58
C THR A 33 12.69 14.75 -6.95
N ILE A 34 12.88 14.16 -8.16
CA ILE A 34 12.11 12.99 -8.57
C ILE A 34 12.12 12.09 -7.36
N GLY A 35 10.96 12.02 -6.73
CA GLY A 35 10.81 11.36 -5.46
C GLY A 35 11.50 10.02 -5.54
N LYS A 36 12.29 9.69 -4.51
CA LYS A 36 12.64 8.32 -4.22
C LYS A 36 11.43 7.51 -4.64
N THR A 37 11.59 6.68 -5.65
CA THR A 37 10.66 5.56 -5.85
C THR A 37 10.71 4.82 -4.53
N GLU A 38 9.84 5.21 -3.61
CA GLU A 38 9.50 4.35 -2.51
C GLU A 38 9.20 3.04 -3.19
N THR A 39 10.09 2.10 -2.98
CA THR A 39 9.82 0.71 -3.36
C THR A 39 8.53 0.41 -2.62
N LEU A 40 7.40 0.59 -3.34
CA LEU A 40 6.10 0.28 -2.78
C LEU A 40 6.23 -1.14 -2.24
N ASN A 41 6.33 -1.24 -0.93
CA ASN A 41 6.20 -2.51 -0.25
C ASN A 41 4.76 -2.91 -0.52
N TRP A 42 4.58 -3.74 -1.55
CA TRP A 42 3.27 -4.24 -1.95
C TRP A 42 2.77 -5.20 -0.87
N SER A 43 2.41 -4.60 0.25
CA SER A 43 1.66 -5.29 1.29
C SER A 43 0.20 -4.99 1.05
N ILE A 44 -0.58 -6.03 0.84
CA ILE A 44 -2.01 -5.94 0.53
C ILE A 44 -2.77 -6.45 1.75
N GLY A 45 -3.68 -5.64 2.26
CA GLY A 45 -4.64 -6.06 3.27
C GLY A 45 -5.82 -6.79 2.62
N LEU A 46 -6.23 -7.91 3.20
CA LEU A 46 -7.40 -8.67 2.78
C LEU A 46 -8.36 -8.86 3.97
N HIS A 47 -9.56 -8.30 3.85
CA HIS A 47 -10.69 -8.62 4.72
C HIS A 47 -11.57 -9.66 4.04
N CYS A 48 -11.61 -10.87 4.56
CA CYS A 48 -12.32 -12.00 3.97
C CYS A 48 -13.55 -12.33 4.80
N LYS A 49 -14.72 -12.11 4.21
CA LYS A 49 -16.02 -12.36 4.84
C LYS A 49 -16.47 -13.80 4.62
N SER A 50 -17.05 -14.38 5.65
CA SER A 50 -17.75 -15.65 5.55
C SER A 50 -19.06 -15.47 4.77
N ASN A 51 -19.48 -16.50 4.03
CA ASN A 51 -20.82 -16.53 3.44
C ASN A 51 -21.92 -16.73 4.49
N LEU A 52 -21.56 -17.09 5.69
CA LEU A 52 -22.48 -17.21 6.81
C LEU A 52 -22.66 -15.85 7.49
N PRO A 53 -23.84 -15.53 8.02
CA PRO A 53 -24.12 -14.23 8.63
C PRO A 53 -23.42 -14.00 9.98
N ASP A 54 -22.56 -14.93 10.40
CA ASP A 54 -21.80 -14.81 11.65
C ASP A 54 -20.50 -14.02 11.42
N PRO A 55 -20.40 -12.79 11.94
CA PRO A 55 -19.18 -11.99 11.83
C PRO A 55 -17.97 -12.66 12.50
N LYS A 56 -18.15 -13.57 13.46
CA LYS A 56 -17.06 -14.30 14.12
C LYS A 56 -16.20 -15.10 13.12
N LEU A 57 -16.72 -15.36 11.93
CA LEU A 57 -16.06 -16.11 10.88
C LEU A 57 -15.24 -15.23 9.91
N ASP A 58 -15.26 -13.92 10.06
CA ASP A 58 -14.44 -13.03 9.24
C ASP A 58 -12.95 -13.26 9.52
N SER A 59 -12.14 -13.01 8.53
CA SER A 59 -10.68 -13.20 8.63
C SER A 59 -9.95 -12.04 7.99
N PHE A 60 -8.82 -11.66 8.58
CA PHE A 60 -8.02 -10.53 8.15
C PHE A 60 -6.60 -11.02 7.87
N PHE A 61 -6.05 -10.62 6.73
CA PHE A 61 -4.75 -11.08 6.27
C PHE A 61 -3.93 -9.92 5.74
N ILE A 62 -2.61 -10.00 5.91
CA ILE A 62 -1.65 -9.14 5.23
C ILE A 62 -0.82 -10.02 4.31
N VAL A 63 -0.89 -9.77 2.99
CA VAL A 63 -0.05 -10.42 1.99
C VAL A 63 1.14 -9.54 1.70
N GLU A 64 2.34 -10.03 1.95
CA GLU A 64 3.61 -9.40 1.60
C GLU A 64 4.17 -10.08 0.33
N GLU A 65 3.76 -9.58 -0.83
CA GLU A 65 4.02 -10.24 -2.11
C GLU A 65 5.52 -10.41 -2.41
N LYS A 66 6.33 -9.38 -2.16
CA LYS A 66 7.78 -9.46 -2.36
C LYS A 66 8.47 -10.49 -1.46
N LYS A 67 7.99 -10.64 -0.25
CA LYS A 67 8.53 -11.59 0.74
C LYS A 67 7.90 -12.97 0.60
N ARG A 68 6.89 -13.11 -0.23
CA ARG A 68 6.16 -14.35 -0.48
C ARG A 68 5.61 -14.98 0.79
N PHE A 69 4.91 -14.19 1.61
CA PHE A 69 4.21 -14.71 2.76
C PHE A 69 2.92 -13.96 3.08
N ILE A 70 2.09 -14.60 3.88
CA ILE A 70 0.83 -14.05 4.40
C ILE A 70 0.86 -14.12 5.93
N LYS A 71 0.40 -13.08 6.56
CA LYS A 71 0.13 -13.00 7.99
C LYS A 71 -1.36 -13.05 8.24
N VAL A 72 -1.77 -13.79 9.24
CA VAL A 72 -3.17 -13.95 9.65
C VAL A 72 -3.40 -13.15 10.92
N ALA A 73 -4.50 -12.40 11.01
CA ALA A 73 -4.87 -11.72 12.25
C ALA A 73 -5.26 -12.74 13.32
N LEU A 74 -4.65 -12.60 14.48
CA LEU A 74 -4.92 -13.36 15.69
C LEU A 74 -5.55 -12.41 16.71
N PHE A 75 -6.67 -12.82 17.27
CA PHE A 75 -7.43 -12.05 18.24
C PHE A 75 -7.14 -12.59 19.64
N ASN A 76 -6.36 -11.84 20.40
CA ASN A 76 -5.98 -12.20 21.78
C ASN A 76 -6.45 -11.12 22.73
N ASN A 77 -7.37 -11.47 23.65
CA ASN A 77 -7.91 -10.57 24.67
C ASN A 77 -8.26 -9.18 24.10
N ASP A 78 -7.37 -8.20 24.29
CA ASP A 78 -7.62 -6.81 23.93
C ASP A 78 -6.82 -6.35 22.69
N MET A 79 -6.10 -7.23 22.01
CA MET A 79 -5.20 -6.89 20.93
C MET A 79 -5.41 -7.77 19.69
N VAL A 80 -5.23 -7.13 18.53
CA VAL A 80 -5.10 -7.82 17.25
C VAL A 80 -3.61 -7.89 16.91
N ASN A 81 -3.10 -9.10 16.73
CA ASN A 81 -1.74 -9.35 16.28
C ASN A 81 -1.78 -10.10 14.95
N PHE A 82 -0.82 -9.84 14.07
CA PHE A 82 -0.66 -10.64 12.87
C PHE A 82 0.36 -11.77 13.11
N SER A 83 0.02 -12.97 12.63
CA SER A 83 0.73 -14.22 12.93
C SER A 83 2.25 -14.14 12.75
N THR A 84 2.97 -14.74 13.71
CA THR A 84 4.41 -14.92 13.66
C THR A 84 4.69 -16.37 14.11
N PRO A 85 5.33 -17.22 13.30
CA PRO A 85 5.83 -16.92 11.95
C PRO A 85 4.73 -16.75 10.90
N PRO A 86 4.98 -15.99 9.84
CA PRO A 86 4.06 -15.86 8.73
C PRO A 86 4.00 -17.16 7.91
N ILE A 87 2.90 -17.35 7.18
CA ILE A 87 2.72 -18.50 6.30
C ILE A 87 3.40 -18.21 4.96
N ALA A 88 4.30 -19.07 4.50
CA ALA A 88 4.94 -18.93 3.20
C ALA A 88 3.92 -19.07 2.05
N LEU A 89 4.10 -18.29 0.99
CA LEU A 89 3.25 -18.31 -0.20
C LEU A 89 4.03 -18.66 -1.46
N SER A 90 3.44 -19.47 -2.30
CA SER A 90 3.77 -19.55 -3.71
C SER A 90 2.87 -18.58 -4.48
N ILE A 91 3.46 -17.87 -5.45
CA ILE A 91 2.77 -16.80 -6.19
C ILE A 91 2.80 -17.14 -7.67
N THR A 92 1.61 -17.14 -8.27
CA THR A 92 1.41 -17.20 -9.72
C THR A 92 0.70 -15.93 -10.18
N PRO A 93 0.61 -15.66 -11.49
CA PRO A 93 -0.20 -14.56 -11.98
C PRO A 93 -1.67 -14.60 -11.55
N LYS A 94 -2.21 -15.82 -11.34
CA LYS A 94 -3.64 -16.04 -11.01
C LYS A 94 -3.90 -16.26 -9.53
N GLU A 95 -2.93 -16.75 -8.75
CA GLU A 95 -3.17 -17.22 -7.39
C GLU A 95 -2.00 -16.98 -6.45
N PHE A 96 -2.33 -16.72 -5.19
CA PHE A 96 -1.47 -16.95 -4.04
C PHE A 96 -1.87 -18.29 -3.43
N TYR A 97 -0.91 -19.17 -3.12
CA TYR A 97 -1.26 -20.45 -2.50
C TYR A 97 -0.19 -20.97 -1.55
N ASN A 98 -0.63 -21.77 -0.59
CA ASN A 98 0.19 -22.64 0.25
C ASN A 98 -0.49 -24.01 0.33
N ARG A 99 0.09 -25.01 -0.33
CA ARG A 99 -0.48 -26.36 -0.39
C ARG A 99 -0.54 -27.05 0.98
N PRO A 100 0.54 -27.04 1.79
CA PRO A 100 0.51 -27.64 3.12
C PRO A 100 -0.60 -27.12 4.02
N GLU A 101 -0.89 -25.80 3.96
CA GLU A 101 -1.95 -25.19 4.75
C GLU A 101 -3.35 -25.28 4.09
N GLY A 102 -3.41 -25.78 2.85
CA GLY A 102 -4.65 -25.81 2.08
C GLY A 102 -5.20 -24.43 1.78
N LEU A 103 -4.31 -23.42 1.63
CA LEU A 103 -4.67 -22.04 1.35
C LEU A 103 -4.51 -21.74 -0.14
N THR A 104 -5.54 -21.15 -0.73
CA THR A 104 -5.52 -20.59 -2.09
C THR A 104 -6.32 -19.29 -2.12
N ILE A 105 -5.78 -18.25 -2.74
CA ILE A 105 -6.47 -16.99 -2.97
C ILE A 105 -6.37 -16.66 -4.45
N ASN A 106 -7.50 -16.62 -5.13
CA ASN A 106 -7.55 -16.20 -6.53
C ASN A 106 -7.37 -14.67 -6.60
N ARG A 107 -6.44 -14.19 -7.43
CA ARG A 107 -6.05 -12.77 -7.51
C ARG A 107 -7.07 -11.91 -8.26
N GLU A 108 -7.84 -12.50 -9.16
CA GLU A 108 -8.85 -11.80 -9.96
C GLU A 108 -10.19 -11.71 -9.22
N THR A 109 -10.63 -12.83 -8.67
CA THR A 109 -11.95 -12.93 -8.02
C THR A 109 -11.89 -12.64 -6.52
N LEU A 110 -10.70 -12.58 -5.92
CA LEU A 110 -10.45 -12.45 -4.49
C LEU A 110 -11.17 -13.52 -3.65
N VAL A 111 -11.46 -14.66 -4.26
CA VAL A 111 -12.04 -15.81 -3.54
C VAL A 111 -10.91 -16.56 -2.87
N MET A 112 -10.99 -16.64 -1.54
CA MET A 112 -10.09 -17.45 -0.72
C MET A 112 -10.73 -18.80 -0.42
N LYS A 113 -9.93 -19.85 -0.54
CA LYS A 113 -10.20 -21.16 0.02
C LYS A 113 -9.12 -21.45 1.06
N TRP A 114 -9.52 -21.79 2.26
CA TRP A 114 -8.60 -22.21 3.31
C TRP A 114 -9.17 -23.41 4.04
N ARG A 115 -8.50 -24.56 3.88
CA ARG A 115 -9.01 -25.85 4.32
C ARG A 115 -10.43 -26.08 3.75
N ASN A 116 -11.43 -26.21 4.59
CA ASN A 116 -12.83 -26.43 4.20
C ASN A 116 -13.66 -25.13 4.10
N SER A 117 -13.05 -23.98 4.31
CA SER A 117 -13.76 -22.71 4.23
C SER A 117 -13.54 -22.00 2.90
N LYS A 118 -14.60 -21.35 2.41
CA LYS A 118 -14.57 -20.49 1.24
C LYS A 118 -15.07 -19.11 1.65
N LYS A 119 -14.32 -18.06 1.32
CA LYS A 119 -14.65 -16.67 1.69
C LYS A 119 -14.40 -15.73 0.51
N LEU A 120 -15.18 -14.65 0.45
CA LEU A 120 -14.91 -13.56 -0.47
C LEU A 120 -14.08 -12.51 0.26
N CYS A 121 -12.94 -12.13 -0.32
CA CYS A 121 -12.04 -11.13 0.25
C CYS A 121 -12.20 -9.78 -0.44
N TYR A 122 -11.92 -8.73 0.30
CA TYR A 122 -11.93 -7.33 -0.14
C TYR A 122 -10.56 -6.74 0.12
N LEU A 123 -10.01 -6.06 -0.88
CA LEU A 123 -8.74 -5.35 -0.76
C LEU A 123 -8.91 -4.17 0.20
N LYS A 124 -7.92 -3.98 1.07
CA LYS A 124 -7.82 -2.88 2.01
C LYS A 124 -6.37 -2.40 2.07
N ASP A 125 -6.16 -1.12 2.29
CA ASP A 125 -4.86 -0.66 2.78
C ASP A 125 -4.63 -1.21 4.20
N ILE A 126 -3.35 -1.28 4.60
CA ILE A 126 -2.97 -1.92 5.87
C ILE A 126 -3.60 -1.21 7.07
N GLN A 127 -3.58 0.12 7.08
CA GLN A 127 -4.13 0.89 8.19
C GLN A 127 -5.64 0.68 8.35
N SER A 128 -6.39 0.72 7.25
CA SER A 128 -7.84 0.40 7.26
C SER A 128 -8.11 -1.04 7.66
N LEU A 129 -7.26 -1.98 7.27
CA LEU A 129 -7.39 -3.38 7.66
C LEU A 129 -7.21 -3.55 9.17
N GLU A 130 -6.18 -2.94 9.75
CA GLU A 130 -5.91 -3.00 11.19
C GLU A 130 -7.05 -2.39 12.00
N GLN A 131 -7.58 -1.25 11.57
CA GLN A 131 -8.73 -0.62 12.19
C GLN A 131 -9.98 -1.52 12.14
N LEU A 132 -10.26 -2.13 10.99
CA LEU A 132 -11.37 -3.07 10.85
C LEU A 132 -11.20 -4.31 11.72
N ALA A 133 -9.99 -4.86 11.81
CA ALA A 133 -9.69 -5.99 12.65
C ALA A 133 -9.86 -5.64 14.15
N GLN A 134 -9.47 -4.44 14.57
CA GLN A 134 -9.67 -3.97 15.93
C GLN A 134 -11.17 -3.77 16.27
N GLN A 135 -11.93 -3.20 15.34
CA GLN A 135 -13.39 -3.08 15.50
C GLN A 135 -14.06 -4.44 15.60
N HIS A 136 -13.60 -5.41 14.80
CA HIS A 136 -14.07 -6.78 14.85
C HIS A 136 -13.79 -7.44 16.20
N LEU A 137 -12.58 -7.28 16.75
CA LEU A 137 -12.25 -7.76 18.10
C LEU A 137 -13.22 -7.19 19.15
N PHE A 138 -13.51 -5.88 19.08
CA PHE A 138 -14.44 -5.25 20.00
C PHE A 138 -15.84 -5.87 19.93
N LEU A 139 -16.33 -6.19 18.72
CA LEU A 139 -17.61 -6.88 18.53
C LEU A 139 -17.60 -8.30 19.12
N LEU A 140 -16.49 -9.04 18.93
CA LEU A 140 -16.32 -10.37 19.51
C LEU A 140 -16.35 -10.34 21.05
N LEU A 141 -15.65 -9.38 21.64
CA LEU A 141 -15.61 -9.22 23.10
C LEU A 141 -16.99 -8.84 23.67
N LYS A 142 -17.71 -7.97 22.95
CA LYS A 142 -19.08 -7.60 23.33
C LYS A 142 -20.04 -8.78 23.27
N ALA A 143 -19.92 -9.62 22.24
CA ALA A 143 -20.76 -10.80 22.07
C ALA A 143 -20.47 -11.89 23.11
N ASN A 144 -19.25 -11.97 23.65
CA ASN A 144 -18.89 -12.96 24.65
C ASN A 144 -19.15 -12.51 26.11
N LYS A 145 -19.58 -11.26 26.31
CA LYS A 145 -19.95 -10.72 27.64
C LYS A 145 -21.43 -10.84 27.97
N LEU A 146 -22.20 -11.44 27.08
CA LEU A 146 -23.60 -11.80 27.28
C LEU A 146 -23.72 -13.32 27.48
#